data_d38e23763ef8edc52d541f80144e2676
#
_entry.id   d38e23763ef8edc52d541f80144e2676
#
_cell.length_a   1.000
_cell.length_b   1.000
_cell.length_c   1.000
_cell.angle_alpha   90.00
_cell.angle_beta   90.00
_cell.angle_gamma   90.00
#
_symmetry.space_group_name_H-M   'P 1'
#
loop_
_entity.id
_entity.type
_entity.pdbx_description
1 polymer ?
#
loop_
_entity_poly.entity_id
_entity_poly.type
_entity_poly.pdbx_seq_one_letter_code
_entity_poly.pdbx_strand_id
1 'polypeptide(L)'
;LEETEQEGISTLLNDNGPFGLYVWRVLSETLCYAASLVPEVTEDLTQIDDAMKLGYNWVKGPFELLDEIGVGYFIDRLQKDGREVPSFLTKGLKSGFYIHKKTGLSSLGANGSLFPIIRPNKVLRFSEIRQTLSPISSNR
;
A
#
# COMPACT_ATOMS: atom_id res chain seq x y z
N LEU A 1 -6.41 -10.42 -14.45
CA LEU A 1 -7.11 -9.16 -14.12
C LEU A 1 -6.29 -8.31 -13.13
N GLU A 2 -5.64 -8.91 -12.10
CA GLU A 2 -4.80 -8.17 -11.15
C GLU A 2 -3.46 -7.71 -11.75
N GLU A 3 -2.85 -8.47 -12.65
CA GLU A 3 -1.66 -8.04 -13.38
C GLU A 3 -1.95 -6.81 -14.24
N THR A 4 -3.16 -6.72 -14.80
CA THR A 4 -3.58 -5.57 -15.62
C THR A 4 -3.82 -4.31 -14.77
N GLU A 5 -4.22 -4.44 -13.51
CA GLU A 5 -4.39 -3.31 -12.60
C GLU A 5 -3.05 -2.78 -12.08
N GLN A 6 -2.10 -3.67 -11.75
CA GLN A 6 -0.74 -3.29 -11.36
C GLN A 6 0.01 -2.61 -12.51
N GLU A 7 -0.08 -3.15 -13.71
CA GLU A 7 0.44 -2.50 -14.92
C GLU A 7 -0.21 -1.14 -15.14
N GLY A 8 -1.52 -0.99 -14.81
CA GLY A 8 -2.26 0.25 -14.96
C GLY A 8 -1.72 1.39 -14.10
N ILE A 9 -1.50 1.18 -12.81
CA ILE A 9 -0.99 2.24 -11.91
C ILE A 9 0.46 2.59 -12.24
N SER A 10 1.31 1.59 -12.44
CA SER A 10 2.72 1.81 -12.79
C SER A 10 2.87 2.53 -14.12
N THR A 11 2.04 2.18 -15.12
CA THR A 11 2.03 2.83 -16.43
C THR A 11 1.59 4.29 -16.30
N LEU A 12 0.54 4.57 -15.53
CA LEU A 12 0.06 5.94 -15.28
C LEU A 12 1.09 6.78 -14.53
N LEU A 13 1.77 6.21 -13.55
CA LEU A 13 2.79 6.93 -12.79
C LEU A 13 4.06 7.20 -13.61
N ASN A 14 4.35 6.37 -14.61
CA ASN A 14 5.48 6.56 -15.52
C ASN A 14 5.15 7.46 -16.72
N ASP A 15 3.88 7.82 -16.91
CA ASP A 15 3.48 8.78 -17.93
C ASP A 15 3.95 10.19 -17.55
N ASN A 16 4.80 10.78 -18.40
CA ASN A 16 5.29 12.15 -18.25
C ASN A 16 4.38 13.19 -18.91
N GLY A 17 3.26 12.76 -19.47
CA GLY A 17 2.26 13.65 -20.02
C GLY A 17 1.47 14.41 -18.94
N PRO A 18 0.65 15.40 -19.35
CA PRO A 18 -0.13 16.21 -18.41
C PRO A 18 -1.03 15.38 -17.51
N PHE A 19 -1.58 14.28 -18.02
CA PHE A 19 -2.45 13.39 -17.27
C PHE A 19 -1.69 12.59 -16.21
N GLY A 20 -0.55 12.00 -16.56
CA GLY A 20 0.28 11.26 -15.61
C GLY A 20 0.85 12.15 -14.51
N LEU A 21 1.23 13.40 -14.84
CA LEU A 21 1.66 14.38 -13.85
C LEU A 21 0.52 14.76 -12.89
N TYR A 22 -0.69 14.93 -13.40
CA TYR A 22 -1.86 15.20 -12.57
C TYR A 22 -2.17 14.03 -11.61
N VAL A 23 -2.20 12.81 -12.14
CA VAL A 23 -2.42 11.59 -11.34
C VAL A 23 -1.37 11.47 -10.25
N TRP A 24 -0.08 11.65 -10.60
CA TRP A 24 1.02 11.63 -9.64
C TRP A 24 0.82 12.66 -8.54
N ARG A 25 0.45 13.89 -8.90
CA ARG A 25 0.26 14.96 -7.93
C ARG A 25 -0.85 14.64 -6.93
N VAL A 26 -2.03 14.26 -7.42
CA VAL A 26 -3.18 13.92 -6.56
C VAL A 26 -2.85 12.72 -5.67
N LEU A 27 -2.33 11.65 -6.27
CA LEU A 27 -2.01 10.43 -5.54
C LEU A 27 -0.93 10.67 -4.48
N SER A 28 0.15 11.34 -4.85
CA SER A 28 1.26 11.59 -3.92
C SER A 28 0.85 12.50 -2.75
N GLU A 29 0.00 13.50 -2.97
CA GLU A 29 -0.54 14.33 -1.90
C GLU A 29 -1.42 13.51 -0.95
N THR A 30 -2.29 12.67 -1.48
CA THR A 30 -3.15 11.79 -0.67
C THR A 30 -2.33 10.80 0.17
N LEU A 31 -1.33 10.15 -0.44
CA LEU A 31 -0.49 9.17 0.26
C LEU A 31 0.43 9.84 1.30
N CYS A 32 0.97 11.01 1.02
CA CYS A 32 1.73 11.80 1.99
C CYS A 32 0.86 12.24 3.17
N TYR A 33 -0.37 12.68 2.90
CA TYR A 33 -1.32 13.04 3.95
C TYR A 33 -1.64 11.83 4.83
N ALA A 34 -1.97 10.67 4.24
CA ALA A 34 -2.20 9.45 4.99
C ALA A 34 -1.00 9.08 5.88
N ALA A 35 0.22 9.20 5.35
CA ALA A 35 1.43 8.94 6.11
C ALA A 35 1.66 9.94 7.26
N SER A 36 1.23 11.19 7.13
CA SER A 36 1.34 12.20 8.19
C SER A 36 0.39 11.95 9.36
N LEU A 37 -0.70 11.21 9.13
CA LEU A 37 -1.65 10.83 10.19
C LEU A 37 -1.08 9.77 11.15
N VAL A 38 0.07 9.16 10.82
CA VAL A 38 0.77 8.23 11.69
C VAL A 38 2.00 8.92 12.30
N PRO A 39 2.13 9.09 13.63
CA PRO A 39 1.25 8.62 14.71
C PRO A 39 0.20 9.64 15.16
N GLU A 40 0.01 10.75 14.46
CA GLU A 40 -0.79 11.89 14.94
C GLU A 40 -2.22 11.49 15.30
N VAL A 41 -2.85 10.67 14.47
CA VAL A 41 -4.25 10.21 14.65
C VAL A 41 -4.31 8.79 15.17
N THR A 42 -3.45 7.92 14.67
CA THR A 42 -3.38 6.51 15.07
C THR A 42 -1.96 5.95 14.93
N GLU A 43 -1.59 5.03 15.80
CA GLU A 43 -0.34 4.26 15.67
C GLU A 43 -0.48 3.05 14.72
N ASP A 44 -1.72 2.65 14.41
CA ASP A 44 -2.05 1.52 13.55
C ASP A 44 -2.51 2.00 12.17
N LEU A 45 -1.63 1.85 11.18
CA LEU A 45 -1.89 2.23 9.78
C LEU A 45 -3.10 1.50 9.15
N THR A 46 -3.45 0.31 9.68
CA THR A 46 -4.60 -0.45 9.13
C THR A 46 -5.92 0.29 9.32
N GLN A 47 -6.03 1.10 10.37
CA GLN A 47 -7.22 1.93 10.60
C GLN A 47 -7.39 3.00 9.52
N ILE A 48 -6.29 3.58 9.04
CA ILE A 48 -6.30 4.55 7.94
C ILE A 48 -6.70 3.86 6.63
N ASP A 49 -6.09 2.71 6.33
CA ASP A 49 -6.41 1.95 5.14
C ASP A 49 -7.87 1.49 5.12
N ASP A 50 -8.37 1.00 6.25
CA ASP A 50 -9.77 0.57 6.37
C ASP A 50 -10.74 1.75 6.27
N ALA A 51 -10.41 2.91 6.85
CA ALA A 51 -11.22 4.11 6.71
C ALA A 51 -11.36 4.56 5.24
N MET A 52 -10.27 4.51 4.48
CA MET A 52 -10.29 4.84 3.05
C MET A 52 -11.07 3.82 2.22
N LYS A 53 -10.92 2.54 2.51
CA LYS A 53 -11.67 1.47 1.84
C LYS A 53 -13.17 1.55 2.13
N LEU A 54 -13.53 1.74 3.39
CA LEU A 54 -14.93 1.76 3.82
C LEU A 54 -15.62 3.12 3.53
N GLY A 55 -14.91 4.23 3.73
CA GLY A 55 -15.47 5.57 3.56
C GLY A 55 -15.51 6.06 2.12
N TYR A 56 -14.52 5.71 1.32
CA TYR A 56 -14.36 6.21 -0.06
C TYR A 56 -14.40 5.11 -1.12
N ASN A 57 -14.75 3.90 -0.73
CA ASN A 57 -14.84 2.74 -1.63
C ASN A 57 -13.53 2.46 -2.41
N TRP A 58 -12.40 2.72 -1.81
CA TRP A 58 -11.11 2.37 -2.40
C TRP A 58 -10.91 0.86 -2.37
N VAL A 59 -10.37 0.30 -3.44
CA VAL A 59 -10.04 -1.15 -3.52
C VAL A 59 -8.88 -1.48 -2.60
N LYS A 60 -7.88 -0.59 -2.54
CA LYS A 60 -6.69 -0.70 -1.68
C LYS A 60 -6.56 0.55 -0.84
N GLY A 61 -6.11 0.38 0.40
CA GLY A 61 -5.81 1.52 1.25
C GLY A 61 -4.50 2.23 0.86
N PRO A 62 -4.24 3.42 1.40
CA PRO A 62 -3.03 4.20 1.10
C PRO A 62 -1.72 3.45 1.30
N PHE A 63 -1.58 2.70 2.39
CA PHE A 63 -0.36 1.95 2.68
C PHE A 63 -0.24 0.66 1.87
N GLU A 64 -1.36 0.01 1.54
CA GLU A 64 -1.39 -1.09 0.57
C GLU A 64 -0.92 -0.60 -0.81
N LEU A 65 -1.32 0.60 -1.24
CA LEU A 65 -0.86 1.22 -2.49
C LEU A 65 0.62 1.61 -2.46
N LEU A 66 1.10 2.14 -1.34
CA LEU A 66 2.52 2.46 -1.18
C LEU A 66 3.42 1.23 -1.30
N ASP A 67 3.00 0.10 -0.72
CA ASP A 67 3.72 -1.16 -0.86
C ASP A 67 3.72 -1.67 -2.31
N GLU A 68 2.62 -1.49 -3.03
CA GLU A 68 2.50 -1.88 -4.44
C GLU A 68 3.34 -1.01 -5.38
N ILE A 69 3.31 0.31 -5.19
CA ILE A 69 4.11 1.27 -5.97
C ILE A 69 5.60 1.08 -5.68
N GLY A 70 5.94 0.67 -4.48
CA GLY A 70 7.29 0.59 -3.94
C GLY A 70 7.65 1.86 -3.18
N VAL A 71 7.83 1.71 -1.87
CA VAL A 71 8.09 2.84 -0.95
C VAL A 71 9.34 3.61 -1.35
N GLY A 72 10.41 2.91 -1.77
CA GLY A 72 11.65 3.53 -2.23
C GLY A 72 11.44 4.41 -3.47
N TYR A 73 10.78 3.88 -4.50
CA TYR A 73 10.45 4.63 -5.71
C TYR A 73 9.61 5.88 -5.40
N PHE A 74 8.63 5.74 -4.52
CA PHE A 74 7.75 6.84 -4.14
C PHE A 74 8.53 7.98 -3.45
N ILE A 75 9.41 7.64 -2.50
CA ILE A 75 10.26 8.60 -1.79
C ILE A 75 11.24 9.29 -2.75
N ASP A 76 11.93 8.52 -3.61
CA ASP A 76 12.88 9.08 -4.58
C ASP A 76 12.22 10.09 -5.52
N ARG A 77 10.98 9.81 -5.94
CA ARG A 77 10.23 10.71 -6.79
C ARG A 77 9.78 11.97 -6.08
N LEU A 78 9.33 11.87 -4.81
CA LEU A 78 9.02 13.05 -4.00
C LEU A 78 10.25 13.95 -3.84
N GLN A 79 11.42 13.37 -3.58
CA GLN A 79 12.66 14.11 -3.42
C GLN A 79 13.07 14.80 -4.73
N LYS A 80 12.92 14.14 -5.88
CA LYS A 80 13.16 14.74 -7.20
C LYS A 80 12.24 15.93 -7.47
N ASP A 81 11.00 15.85 -6.97
CA ASP A 81 10.03 16.95 -7.06
C ASP A 81 10.29 18.07 -6.02
N GLY A 82 11.34 17.95 -5.20
CA GLY A 82 11.66 18.90 -4.13
C GLY A 82 10.64 18.95 -3.00
N ARG A 83 9.88 17.86 -2.81
CA ARG A 83 8.83 17.76 -1.80
C ARG A 83 9.34 17.12 -0.52
N GLU A 84 8.77 17.55 0.60
CA GLU A 84 9.05 16.96 1.91
C GLU A 84 8.54 15.52 1.98
N VAL A 85 9.36 14.64 2.56
CA VAL A 85 9.03 13.24 2.77
C VAL A 85 8.54 13.04 4.20
N PRO A 86 7.28 12.62 4.41
CA PRO A 86 6.79 12.30 5.74
C PRO A 86 7.68 11.26 6.43
N SER A 87 8.01 11.51 7.70
CA SER A 87 8.95 10.65 8.46
C SER A 87 8.51 9.19 8.55
N PHE A 88 7.22 8.94 8.57
CA PHE A 88 6.70 7.57 8.62
C PHE A 88 7.00 6.77 7.35
N LEU A 89 7.06 7.41 6.17
CA LEU A 89 7.40 6.72 4.92
C LEU A 89 8.78 6.09 4.96
N THR A 90 9.75 6.75 5.61
CA THR A 90 11.12 6.21 5.70
C THR A 90 11.20 4.91 6.48
N LYS A 91 10.25 4.65 7.38
CA LYS A 91 10.18 3.39 8.14
C LYS A 91 9.76 2.21 7.28
N GLY A 92 8.91 2.44 6.27
CA GLY A 92 8.49 1.43 5.31
C GLY A 92 9.57 1.02 4.29
N LEU A 93 10.69 1.77 4.18
CA LEU A 93 11.73 1.51 3.17
C LEU A 93 12.35 0.11 3.23
N LYS A 94 12.47 -0.47 4.42
CA LYS A 94 13.18 -1.75 4.62
C LYS A 94 12.31 -2.98 4.37
N SER A 95 11.02 -2.89 4.70
CA SER A 95 10.15 -4.07 4.79
C SER A 95 8.76 -3.87 4.23
N GLY A 96 8.46 -2.67 3.75
CA GLY A 96 7.10 -2.27 3.44
C GLY A 96 6.29 -1.96 4.71
N PHE A 97 5.02 -1.67 4.52
CA PHE A 97 4.07 -1.39 5.59
C PHE A 97 3.30 -2.63 6.03
N TYR A 98 3.08 -3.57 5.10
CA TYR A 98 2.47 -4.87 5.37
C TYR A 98 3.50 -5.99 5.20
N ILE A 99 3.73 -6.72 6.27
CA ILE A 99 4.80 -7.72 6.34
C ILE A 99 4.19 -9.10 6.49
N HIS A 100 4.45 -9.96 5.49
CA HIS A 100 4.04 -11.35 5.51
C HIS A 100 5.06 -12.18 6.31
N LYS A 101 4.63 -12.72 7.45
CA LYS A 101 5.40 -13.66 8.24
C LYS A 101 4.79 -15.06 8.15
N LYS A 102 5.57 -16.07 8.50
CA LYS A 102 5.06 -17.47 8.61
C LYS A 102 3.87 -17.60 9.57
N THR A 103 3.75 -16.66 10.52
CA THR A 103 2.68 -16.61 11.54
C THR A 103 1.48 -15.77 11.10
N GLY A 104 1.51 -15.15 9.93
CA GLY A 104 0.44 -14.31 9.39
C GLY A 104 0.91 -12.94 8.92
N LEU A 105 -0.06 -12.08 8.61
CA LEU A 105 0.17 -10.71 8.17
C LEU A 105 0.32 -9.78 9.39
N SER A 106 1.28 -8.88 9.32
CA SER A 106 1.49 -7.84 10.33
C SER A 106 1.62 -6.48 9.65
N SER A 107 1.18 -5.42 10.32
CA SER A 107 1.37 -4.04 9.89
C SER A 107 2.51 -3.38 10.66
N LEU A 108 3.17 -2.41 10.02
CA LEU A 108 4.23 -1.61 10.61
C LEU A 108 3.60 -0.49 11.45
N GLY A 109 3.95 -0.41 12.73
CA GLY A 109 3.50 0.65 13.62
C GLY A 109 4.40 1.89 13.59
N ALA A 110 3.90 2.97 14.16
CA ALA A 110 4.58 4.26 14.24
C ALA A 110 5.99 4.18 14.86
N ASN A 111 6.20 3.31 15.82
CA ASN A 111 7.48 3.12 16.52
C ASN A 111 8.37 2.04 15.86
N GLY A 112 7.99 1.52 14.68
CA GLY A 112 8.65 0.39 14.05
C GLY A 112 8.28 -0.97 14.65
N SER A 113 7.33 -1.00 15.58
CA SER A 113 6.73 -2.24 16.10
C SER A 113 5.85 -2.89 15.04
N LEU A 114 5.63 -4.20 15.17
CA LEU A 114 4.76 -4.94 14.26
C LEU A 114 3.48 -5.31 14.99
N PHE A 115 2.36 -4.88 14.42
CA PHE A 115 1.03 -5.24 14.92
C PHE A 115 0.51 -6.44 14.12
N PRO A 116 0.22 -7.58 14.76
CA PRO A 116 -0.38 -8.71 14.08
C PRO A 116 -1.81 -8.35 13.66
N ILE A 117 -2.14 -8.59 12.39
CA ILE A 117 -3.49 -8.37 11.88
C ILE A 117 -4.31 -9.61 12.23
N ILE A 118 -5.12 -9.48 13.30
CA ILE A 118 -6.03 -10.53 13.74
C ILE A 118 -7.31 -10.41 12.91
N ARG A 119 -7.61 -11.44 12.14
CA ARG A 119 -8.83 -11.51 11.35
C ARG A 119 -9.91 -12.30 12.06
N PRO A 120 -11.18 -11.89 11.93
CA PRO A 120 -12.30 -12.72 12.36
C PRO A 120 -12.23 -14.08 11.65
N ASN A 121 -12.47 -15.17 12.38
CA ASN A 121 -12.58 -16.50 11.81
C ASN A 121 -13.60 -16.49 10.66
N LYS A 122 -13.22 -17.03 9.50
CA LYS A 122 -14.01 -17.17 8.26
C LYS A 122 -13.97 -15.98 7.28
N VAL A 123 -13.17 -14.95 7.48
CA VAL A 123 -12.93 -13.93 6.46
C VAL A 123 -11.63 -14.26 5.72
N LEU A 124 -11.75 -14.84 4.53
CA LEU A 124 -10.62 -15.14 3.65
C LEU A 124 -10.56 -14.09 2.54
N ARG A 125 -9.39 -13.44 2.37
CA ARG A 125 -9.15 -12.63 1.17
C ARG A 125 -8.69 -13.52 0.03
N PHE A 126 -9.18 -13.25 -1.18
CA PHE A 126 -8.88 -14.04 -2.38
C PHE A 126 -7.37 -14.11 -2.67
N SER A 127 -6.63 -13.03 -2.40
CA SER A 127 -5.17 -12.95 -2.54
C SER A 127 -4.41 -13.97 -1.67
N GLU A 128 -4.95 -14.36 -0.54
CA GLU A 128 -4.31 -15.33 0.37
C GLU A 128 -4.63 -16.77 -0.02
N ILE A 129 -5.85 -16.99 -0.51
CA ILE A 129 -6.26 -18.30 -1.02
C ILE A 129 -5.41 -18.65 -2.24
N ARG A 130 -5.07 -17.66 -3.08
CA ARG A 130 -4.27 -17.86 -4.29
C ARG A 130 -2.84 -18.32 -4.01
N GLN A 131 -2.24 -17.91 -2.89
CA GLN A 131 -0.90 -18.37 -2.48
C GLN A 131 -0.90 -19.82 -1.98
N THR A 132 -2.06 -20.34 -1.56
CA THR A 132 -2.21 -21.70 -1.04
C THR A 132 -2.78 -22.69 -2.06
N LEU A 133 -3.37 -22.18 -3.15
CA LEU A 133 -3.93 -23.01 -4.22
C LEU A 133 -2.87 -23.34 -5.26
N SER A 134 -2.60 -24.61 -5.46
CA SER A 134 -1.85 -25.11 -6.62
C SER A 134 -2.69 -24.84 -7.89
N PRO A 135 -2.05 -24.43 -9.01
CA PRO A 135 -2.77 -24.27 -10.27
C PRO A 135 -3.41 -25.60 -10.66
N ILE A 136 -4.72 -25.56 -10.91
CA ILE A 136 -5.41 -26.70 -11.48
C ILE A 136 -4.89 -26.86 -12.91
N SER A 137 -4.09 -27.90 -13.16
CA SER A 137 -3.68 -28.22 -14.53
C SER A 137 -4.95 -28.58 -15.29
N SER A 138 -5.31 -27.75 -16.27
CA SER A 138 -6.34 -28.13 -17.20
C SER A 138 -5.77 -29.21 -18.14
N ASN A 139 -6.05 -30.44 -17.88
CA ASN A 139 -5.87 -31.48 -18.89
C ASN A 139 -6.90 -31.20 -20.01
N ARG A 140 -6.37 -30.74 -21.09
CA ARG A 140 -7.00 -30.94 -22.40
C ARG A 140 -6.11 -31.81 -23.25
#